data_826fd0cee7a5c4afa9d502a2bbff7b27
#
_entry.id   826fd0cee7a5c4afa9d502a2bbff7b27
#
_cell.length_a   1.000
_cell.length_b   1.000
_cell.length_c   1.000
_cell.angle_alpha   90.00
_cell.angle_beta   90.00
_cell.angle_gamma   90.00
#
_symmetry.space_group_name_H-M   'P 1'
#
loop_
_entity.id
_entity.type
_entity.pdbx_description
1 polymer ?
#
loop_
_entity_poly.entity_id
_entity_poly.type
_entity_poly.pdbx_seq_one_letter_code
_entity_poly.pdbx_strand_id
1 'polypeptide(L)'
;MHPYTGDYTEQRKNEKNNFTYYTFTPRPLKDATLYKMDNELATLLIEAHHNLGQLEGLFQYAPNKNSFCELMLLKECTYSRMIDYDAPNFSDILVRRGTGKGDMEPINNLLAAYKAADGMQFTAQDYSKICSIALYGDKPEQQMGVRDTQTFLQYAISNLKTYNPTAPEAVLPSLADISAYLYDSGDDPLIQAALAHYQFEMIHPFEKYNGIVGRILIFMVLQKIADKASLGLCLSEYLFFNKNEYFDILRSTQYSGGYIRWIKYFMRIINEAAQTSVALLKRYEEMIKLNEEKLRAKVPKTRSFWGVYEYLK
;
A
#
# COMPACT_ATOMS: atom_id res chain seq x y z
N MET A 1 19.14 -9.85 24.83
CA MET A 1 18.94 -8.51 24.24
C MET A 1 17.66 -8.56 23.45
N HIS A 2 16.67 -7.76 23.80
CA HIS A 2 15.50 -7.60 22.94
C HIS A 2 15.95 -6.86 21.68
N PRO A 3 15.63 -7.35 20.47
CA PRO A 3 15.92 -6.62 19.26
C PRO A 3 15.04 -5.36 19.23
N TYR A 4 15.59 -4.21 19.55
CA TYR A 4 14.90 -2.95 19.38
C TYR A 4 14.78 -2.64 17.90
N THR A 5 13.59 -2.22 17.45
CA THR A 5 13.33 -1.83 16.06
C THR A 5 13.95 -0.48 15.69
N GLY A 6 14.49 0.25 16.65
CA GLY A 6 15.13 1.55 16.46
C GLY A 6 15.57 2.17 17.77
N ASP A 7 16.12 3.36 17.67
CA ASP A 7 16.63 4.13 18.81
C ASP A 7 15.90 5.46 18.93
N TYR A 8 15.62 5.86 20.17
CA TYR A 8 15.12 7.20 20.47
C TYR A 8 16.31 8.16 20.58
N THR A 9 16.17 9.31 19.94
CA THR A 9 17.18 10.37 20.07
C THR A 9 17.18 10.98 21.46
N GLU A 10 18.21 11.78 21.74
CA GLU A 10 18.21 12.66 22.90
C GLU A 10 17.04 13.64 22.87
N GLN A 11 16.70 14.16 24.05
CA GLN A 11 15.62 15.11 24.21
C GLN A 11 15.87 16.37 23.38
N ARG A 12 14.91 16.71 22.51
CA ARG A 12 14.93 17.92 21.68
C ARG A 12 13.89 18.92 22.16
N LYS A 13 14.12 20.19 21.89
CA LYS A 13 13.20 21.27 22.22
C LYS A 13 12.59 21.86 20.95
N ASN A 14 11.26 21.97 20.95
CA ASN A 14 10.57 22.75 19.94
C ASN A 14 10.52 24.21 20.41
N GLU A 15 11.28 25.09 19.76
CA GLU A 15 11.41 26.49 20.13
C GLU A 15 10.11 27.28 19.95
N LYS A 16 9.29 26.93 18.95
CA LYS A 16 8.03 27.63 18.66
C LYS A 16 6.98 27.43 19.76
N ASN A 17 6.89 26.21 20.30
CA ASN A 17 5.83 25.82 21.25
C ASN A 17 6.37 25.48 22.63
N ASN A 18 7.66 25.65 22.85
CA ASN A 18 8.37 25.46 24.13
C ASN A 18 8.13 24.09 24.81
N PHE A 19 8.00 23.02 24.00
CA PHE A 19 7.91 21.66 24.52
C PHE A 19 9.12 20.82 24.09
N THR A 20 9.41 19.80 24.89
CA THR A 20 10.49 18.83 24.63
C THR A 20 9.94 17.56 24.03
N TYR A 21 10.68 16.93 23.10
CA TYR A 21 10.28 15.73 22.42
C TYR A 21 11.47 14.81 22.11
N TYR A 22 11.16 13.57 21.80
CA TYR A 22 12.11 12.58 21.30
C TYR A 22 11.70 12.18 19.89
N THR A 23 12.66 11.87 19.03
CA THR A 23 12.40 11.29 17.72
C THR A 23 12.82 9.82 17.72
N PHE A 24 12.17 9.02 16.91
CA PHE A 24 12.51 7.61 16.73
C PHE A 24 13.20 7.43 15.39
N THR A 25 14.41 6.87 15.40
CA THR A 25 15.12 6.49 14.18
C THR A 25 15.13 4.97 14.10
N PRO A 26 14.46 4.37 13.10
CA PRO A 26 14.47 2.93 12.95
C PRO A 26 15.88 2.41 12.61
N ARG A 27 16.22 1.21 13.09
CA ARG A 27 17.50 0.57 12.76
C ARG A 27 17.51 0.13 11.30
N PRO A 28 18.69 0.16 10.64
CA PRO A 28 18.85 -0.40 9.30
C PRO A 28 18.37 -1.84 9.23
N LEU A 29 17.55 -2.16 8.24
CA LEU A 29 16.97 -3.50 8.08
C LEU A 29 18.04 -4.57 7.75
N LYS A 30 19.19 -4.16 7.19
CA LYS A 30 20.30 -5.07 6.84
C LYS A 30 21.14 -5.54 8.03
N ASP A 31 21.04 -4.86 9.18
CA ASP A 31 22.03 -5.02 10.28
C ASP A 31 21.66 -6.07 11.32
N ALA A 32 20.50 -6.72 11.22
CA ALA A 32 20.02 -7.54 12.32
C ALA A 32 19.26 -8.80 11.88
N THR A 33 19.30 -9.81 12.73
CA THR A 33 18.27 -10.85 12.77
C THR A 33 16.99 -10.19 13.28
N LEU A 34 16.25 -9.58 12.37
CA LEU A 34 15.08 -8.75 12.68
C LEU A 34 13.92 -9.57 13.25
N TYR A 35 13.87 -10.85 12.88
CA TYR A 35 12.83 -11.78 13.33
C TYR A 35 13.41 -13.21 13.33
N LYS A 36 12.74 -14.10 14.05
CA LYS A 36 13.01 -15.52 13.99
C LYS A 36 11.83 -16.23 13.35
N MET A 37 12.09 -17.00 12.30
CA MET A 37 11.08 -17.84 11.68
C MET A 37 10.52 -18.84 12.71
N ASP A 38 9.22 -18.86 12.88
CA ASP A 38 8.50 -19.89 13.64
C ASP A 38 7.47 -20.60 12.75
N ASN A 39 6.89 -21.68 13.25
CA ASN A 39 5.95 -22.49 12.47
C ASN A 39 4.71 -21.70 12.01
N GLU A 40 4.21 -20.77 12.81
CA GLU A 40 3.07 -19.94 12.44
C GLU A 40 3.42 -19.01 11.29
N LEU A 41 4.55 -18.31 11.36
CA LEU A 41 5.00 -17.43 10.28
C LEU A 41 5.27 -18.22 8.99
N ALA A 42 5.92 -19.39 9.10
CA ALA A 42 6.15 -20.26 7.95
C ALA A 42 4.84 -20.68 7.27
N THR A 43 3.83 -21.07 8.06
CA THR A 43 2.50 -21.42 7.54
C THR A 43 1.85 -20.23 6.84
N LEU A 44 1.82 -19.07 7.48
CA LEU A 44 1.22 -17.86 6.91
C LEU A 44 1.91 -17.44 5.59
N LEU A 45 3.24 -17.60 5.52
CA LEU A 45 4.01 -17.26 4.32
C LEU A 45 3.70 -18.22 3.17
N ILE A 46 3.62 -19.54 3.45
CA ILE A 46 3.23 -20.55 2.45
C ILE A 46 1.82 -20.26 1.92
N GLU A 47 0.88 -19.96 2.80
CA GLU A 47 -0.49 -19.62 2.42
C GLU A 47 -0.54 -18.35 1.56
N ALA A 48 0.25 -17.32 1.92
CA ALA A 48 0.32 -16.07 1.15
C ALA A 48 0.84 -16.31 -0.28
N HIS A 49 1.93 -17.06 -0.42
CA HIS A 49 2.46 -17.43 -1.75
C HIS A 49 1.47 -18.29 -2.53
N HIS A 50 0.79 -19.24 -1.88
CA HIS A 50 -0.23 -20.07 -2.53
C HIS A 50 -1.38 -19.20 -3.08
N ASN A 51 -1.93 -18.31 -2.27
CA ASN A 51 -3.05 -17.47 -2.65
C ASN A 51 -2.68 -16.44 -3.73
N LEU A 52 -1.49 -15.84 -3.64
CA LEU A 52 -0.97 -14.95 -4.68
C LEU A 52 -0.70 -15.70 -5.99
N GLY A 53 -0.12 -16.89 -5.93
CA GLY A 53 0.09 -17.75 -7.09
C GLY A 53 -1.22 -18.18 -7.76
N GLN A 54 -2.27 -18.44 -6.98
CA GLN A 54 -3.61 -18.70 -7.53
C GLN A 54 -4.16 -17.46 -8.24
N LEU A 55 -4.03 -16.27 -7.65
CA LEU A 55 -4.47 -15.03 -8.28
C LEU A 55 -3.73 -14.80 -9.59
N GLU A 56 -2.41 -14.93 -9.61
CA GLU A 56 -1.58 -14.75 -10.78
C GLU A 56 -1.96 -15.76 -11.89
N GLY A 57 -2.10 -17.06 -11.54
CA GLY A 57 -2.49 -18.10 -12.48
C GLY A 57 -3.86 -17.83 -13.12
N LEU A 58 -4.85 -17.43 -12.34
CA LEU A 58 -6.16 -17.04 -12.88
C LEU A 58 -6.07 -15.79 -13.74
N PHE A 59 -5.29 -14.81 -13.31
CA PHE A 59 -5.11 -13.54 -13.98
C PHE A 59 -4.49 -13.69 -15.38
N GLN A 60 -3.55 -14.62 -15.57
CA GLN A 60 -2.94 -14.86 -16.88
C GLN A 60 -3.98 -15.19 -17.96
N TYR A 61 -5.02 -15.94 -17.61
CA TYR A 61 -6.03 -16.44 -18.53
C TYR A 61 -7.35 -15.65 -18.51
N ALA A 62 -7.49 -14.69 -17.59
CA ALA A 62 -8.71 -13.89 -17.47
C ALA A 62 -8.88 -12.96 -18.70
N PRO A 63 -9.97 -13.06 -19.47
CA PRO A 63 -10.16 -12.29 -20.69
C PRO A 63 -10.31 -10.78 -20.43
N ASN A 64 -10.84 -10.41 -19.27
CA ASN A 64 -11.13 -9.01 -18.89
C ASN A 64 -10.25 -8.53 -17.72
N LYS A 65 -9.05 -9.06 -17.60
CA LYS A 65 -8.13 -8.78 -16.49
C LYS A 65 -7.83 -7.30 -16.29
N ASN A 66 -7.68 -6.53 -17.36
CA ASN A 66 -7.37 -5.10 -17.25
C ASN A 66 -8.52 -4.33 -16.58
N SER A 67 -9.76 -4.61 -16.97
CA SER A 67 -10.94 -3.98 -16.36
C SER A 67 -11.12 -4.41 -14.89
N PHE A 68 -10.80 -5.65 -14.58
CA PHE A 68 -10.78 -6.13 -13.19
C PHE A 68 -9.72 -5.38 -12.37
N CYS A 69 -8.50 -5.26 -12.87
CA CYS A 69 -7.43 -4.50 -12.21
C CYS A 69 -7.80 -3.04 -12.01
N GLU A 70 -8.40 -2.39 -13.01
CA GLU A 70 -8.84 -1.00 -12.87
C GLU A 70 -9.88 -0.84 -11.76
N LEU A 71 -10.82 -1.78 -11.65
CA LEU A 71 -11.83 -1.77 -10.58
C LEU A 71 -11.20 -1.99 -9.21
N MET A 72 -10.31 -2.97 -9.09
CA MET A 72 -9.62 -3.29 -7.83
C MET A 72 -8.68 -2.16 -7.41
N LEU A 73 -7.95 -1.56 -8.34
CA LEU A 73 -7.08 -0.42 -8.06
C LEU A 73 -7.89 0.82 -7.67
N LEU A 74 -9.05 1.05 -8.29
CA LEU A 74 -9.98 2.11 -7.87
C LEU A 74 -10.44 1.88 -6.42
N LYS A 75 -10.74 0.64 -6.08
CA LYS A 75 -11.13 0.24 -4.72
C LYS A 75 -9.98 0.45 -3.73
N GLU A 76 -8.78 0.02 -4.07
CA GLU A 76 -7.56 0.23 -3.28
C GLU A 76 -7.31 1.72 -3.01
N CYS A 77 -7.33 2.58 -4.05
CA CYS A 77 -7.15 4.02 -3.92
C CYS A 77 -8.20 4.65 -3.01
N THR A 78 -9.46 4.19 -3.11
CA THR A 78 -10.56 4.68 -2.27
C THR A 78 -10.30 4.38 -0.79
N TYR A 79 -10.07 3.11 -0.45
CA TYR A 79 -9.84 2.71 0.94
C TYR A 79 -8.52 3.25 1.48
N SER A 80 -7.46 3.29 0.66
CA SER A 80 -6.18 3.89 1.04
C SER A 80 -6.35 5.35 1.46
N ARG A 81 -7.19 6.10 0.72
CA ARG A 81 -7.49 7.48 1.11
C ARG A 81 -8.33 7.55 2.38
N MET A 82 -9.33 6.67 2.56
CA MET A 82 -10.21 6.64 3.73
C MET A 82 -9.48 6.28 5.03
N ILE A 83 -8.33 5.62 4.97
CA ILE A 83 -7.50 5.36 6.16
C ILE A 83 -7.03 6.67 6.78
N ASP A 84 -6.56 7.61 5.98
CA ASP A 84 -5.86 8.81 6.47
C ASP A 84 -6.71 10.09 6.38
N TYR A 85 -7.74 10.11 5.53
CA TYR A 85 -8.53 11.29 5.21
C TYR A 85 -10.03 11.00 5.25
N ASP A 86 -10.83 12.03 5.51
CA ASP A 86 -12.26 11.97 5.23
C ASP A 86 -12.47 11.93 3.70
N ALA A 87 -13.12 10.87 3.23
CA ALA A 87 -13.26 10.61 1.81
C ALA A 87 -14.56 9.86 1.52
N PRO A 88 -15.13 10.01 0.31
CA PRO A 88 -16.29 9.26 -0.11
C PRO A 88 -16.03 7.75 -0.09
N ASN A 89 -17.06 6.97 0.26
CA ASN A 89 -16.95 5.52 0.23
C ASN A 89 -16.88 4.97 -1.22
N PHE A 90 -16.56 3.69 -1.35
CA PHE A 90 -16.36 3.08 -2.67
C PHE A 90 -17.61 3.11 -3.57
N SER A 91 -18.81 2.95 -3.00
CA SER A 91 -20.06 3.05 -3.76
C SER A 91 -20.25 4.45 -4.34
N ASP A 92 -19.97 5.50 -3.57
CA ASP A 92 -20.03 6.88 -4.03
C ASP A 92 -19.03 7.15 -5.16
N ILE A 93 -17.82 6.60 -5.05
CA ILE A 93 -16.80 6.71 -6.09
C ILE A 93 -17.24 6.03 -7.39
N LEU A 94 -17.87 4.85 -7.32
CA LEU A 94 -18.44 4.18 -8.50
C LEU A 94 -19.53 5.00 -9.16
N VAL A 95 -20.43 5.60 -8.38
CA VAL A 95 -21.50 6.49 -8.89
C VAL A 95 -20.89 7.73 -9.56
N ARG A 96 -19.90 8.37 -8.92
CA ARG A 96 -19.20 9.53 -9.49
C ARG A 96 -18.52 9.18 -10.82
N ARG A 97 -17.80 8.05 -10.87
CA ARG A 97 -17.15 7.56 -12.09
C ARG A 97 -18.17 7.28 -13.21
N GLY A 98 -19.29 6.64 -12.90
CA GLY A 98 -20.34 6.29 -13.88
C GLY A 98 -21.15 7.48 -14.37
N THR A 99 -21.35 8.51 -13.55
CA THR A 99 -22.16 9.68 -13.89
C THR A 99 -21.36 10.89 -14.36
N GLY A 100 -20.04 10.88 -14.15
CA GLY A 100 -19.16 12.03 -14.38
C GLY A 100 -19.43 13.22 -13.45
N LYS A 101 -20.18 13.01 -12.36
CA LYS A 101 -20.55 14.06 -11.40
C LYS A 101 -19.79 13.91 -10.09
N GLY A 102 -19.30 15.02 -9.55
CA GLY A 102 -18.56 15.06 -8.30
C GLY A 102 -17.03 15.04 -8.48
N ASP A 103 -16.34 15.38 -7.42
CA ASP A 103 -14.88 15.45 -7.45
C ASP A 103 -14.26 14.05 -7.44
N MET A 104 -13.47 13.77 -8.46
CA MET A 104 -12.69 12.54 -8.61
C MET A 104 -11.18 12.80 -8.63
N GLU A 105 -10.75 14.08 -8.61
CA GLU A 105 -9.32 14.44 -8.72
C GLU A 105 -8.45 13.71 -7.69
N PRO A 106 -8.78 13.66 -6.39
CA PRO A 106 -7.94 12.96 -5.42
C PRO A 106 -7.76 11.47 -5.70
N ILE A 107 -8.82 10.81 -6.19
CA ILE A 107 -8.76 9.37 -6.52
C ILE A 107 -8.01 9.16 -7.84
N ASN A 108 -8.23 10.00 -8.84
CA ASN A 108 -7.51 9.94 -10.10
C ASN A 108 -6.00 10.17 -9.93
N ASN A 109 -5.61 11.06 -9.02
CA ASN A 109 -4.22 11.29 -8.68
C ASN A 109 -3.58 10.05 -8.02
N LEU A 110 -4.31 9.36 -7.13
CA LEU A 110 -3.84 8.11 -6.56
C LEU A 110 -3.69 7.02 -7.62
N LEU A 111 -4.67 6.86 -8.51
CA LEU A 111 -4.58 5.93 -9.64
C LEU A 111 -3.34 6.21 -10.51
N ALA A 112 -3.08 7.49 -10.77
CA ALA A 112 -1.88 7.90 -11.52
C ALA A 112 -0.60 7.57 -10.75
N ALA A 113 -0.57 7.77 -9.43
CA ALA A 113 0.58 7.46 -8.59
C ALA A 113 0.90 5.95 -8.57
N TYR A 114 -0.12 5.07 -8.44
CA TYR A 114 0.07 3.62 -8.54
C TYR A 114 0.60 3.19 -9.91
N LYS A 115 0.08 3.77 -10.99
CA LYS A 115 0.57 3.50 -12.36
C LYS A 115 2.00 4.00 -12.58
N ALA A 116 2.35 5.17 -12.03
CA ALA A 116 3.68 5.74 -12.14
C ALA A 116 4.72 4.96 -11.32
N ALA A 117 4.31 4.27 -10.26
CA ALA A 117 5.19 3.48 -9.42
C ALA A 117 5.73 2.21 -10.12
N ASP A 118 5.07 1.78 -11.21
CA ASP A 118 5.52 0.63 -12.01
C ASP A 118 6.93 0.89 -12.58
N GLY A 119 7.87 -0.02 -12.27
CA GLY A 119 9.27 0.07 -12.71
C GLY A 119 10.15 1.08 -11.97
N MET A 120 9.66 1.75 -10.92
CA MET A 120 10.50 2.64 -10.08
C MET A 120 11.45 1.86 -9.17
N GLN A 121 12.51 2.54 -8.70
CA GLN A 121 13.71 1.94 -8.09
C GLN A 121 13.83 2.13 -6.57
N PHE A 122 12.75 2.27 -5.83
CA PHE A 122 12.75 2.42 -4.36
C PHE A 122 13.66 3.54 -3.83
N THR A 123 13.92 4.58 -4.62
CA THR A 123 14.75 5.72 -4.21
C THR A 123 13.93 6.81 -3.53
N ALA A 124 14.59 7.70 -2.77
CA ALA A 124 13.94 8.86 -2.19
C ALA A 124 13.28 9.76 -3.26
N GLN A 125 13.89 9.85 -4.45
CA GLN A 125 13.35 10.59 -5.60
C GLN A 125 12.07 9.92 -6.13
N ASP A 126 12.04 8.58 -6.22
CA ASP A 126 10.84 7.86 -6.66
C ASP A 126 9.70 8.05 -5.66
N TYR A 127 9.96 7.93 -4.36
CA TYR A 127 8.95 8.18 -3.33
C TYR A 127 8.43 9.62 -3.37
N SER A 128 9.32 10.62 -3.60
CA SER A 128 8.94 12.03 -3.76
C SER A 128 8.08 12.24 -5.01
N LYS A 129 8.39 11.57 -6.10
CA LYS A 129 7.59 11.60 -7.33
C LYS A 129 6.22 10.97 -7.14
N ILE A 130 6.15 9.80 -6.51
CA ILE A 130 4.88 9.14 -6.15
C ILE A 130 4.03 10.07 -5.28
N CYS A 131 4.62 10.66 -4.23
CA CYS A 131 3.93 11.58 -3.33
C CYS A 131 3.41 12.81 -4.07
N SER A 132 4.20 13.39 -4.97
CA SER A 132 3.83 14.56 -5.77
C SER A 132 2.64 14.24 -6.69
N ILE A 133 2.68 13.11 -7.41
CA ILE A 133 1.58 12.68 -8.28
C ILE A 133 0.32 12.42 -7.45
N ALA A 134 0.44 11.73 -6.31
CA ALA A 134 -0.70 11.43 -5.45
C ALA A 134 -1.38 12.70 -4.89
N LEU A 135 -0.60 13.75 -4.62
CA LEU A 135 -1.11 15.03 -4.10
C LEU A 135 -1.66 15.95 -5.19
N TYR A 136 -0.91 16.09 -6.27
CA TYR A 136 -1.10 17.18 -7.23
C TYR A 136 -1.49 16.70 -8.63
N GLY A 137 -1.46 15.38 -8.88
CA GLY A 137 -1.61 14.82 -10.21
C GLY A 137 -0.37 15.10 -11.09
N ASP A 138 -0.58 15.14 -12.39
CA ASP A 138 0.47 15.43 -13.36
C ASP A 138 0.71 16.94 -13.48
N LYS A 139 1.27 17.54 -12.43
CA LYS A 139 1.60 18.96 -12.33
C LYS A 139 3.09 19.08 -12.00
N PRO A 140 3.98 19.13 -13.00
CA PRO A 140 5.43 19.08 -12.80
C PRO A 140 5.99 20.25 -11.99
N GLU A 141 5.27 21.37 -11.92
CA GLU A 141 5.62 22.55 -11.12
C GLU A 141 5.32 22.36 -9.62
N GLN A 142 4.54 21.38 -9.25
CA GLN A 142 4.18 21.07 -7.85
C GLN A 142 4.87 19.77 -7.44
N GLN A 143 5.90 19.90 -6.62
CA GLN A 143 6.68 18.75 -6.17
C GLN A 143 6.69 18.67 -4.64
N MET A 144 6.54 17.46 -4.13
CA MET A 144 6.73 17.15 -2.71
C MET A 144 8.13 16.60 -2.50
N GLY A 145 8.96 17.36 -1.82
CA GLY A 145 10.28 16.92 -1.37
C GLY A 145 10.21 16.14 -0.06
N VAL A 146 11.30 15.46 0.26
CA VAL A 146 11.51 14.93 1.62
C VAL A 146 11.55 16.10 2.59
N ARG A 147 10.88 15.96 3.74
CA ARG A 147 10.79 17.02 4.74
C ARG A 147 12.16 17.36 5.37
N ASP A 148 12.37 18.62 5.62
CA ASP A 148 13.50 19.19 6.36
C ASP A 148 13.10 19.66 7.78
N THR A 149 11.81 19.52 8.14
CA THR A 149 11.23 19.89 9.40
C THR A 149 10.71 18.69 10.17
N GLN A 150 10.60 18.81 11.49
CA GLN A 150 10.05 17.75 12.34
C GLN A 150 8.53 17.71 12.23
N THR A 151 8.00 16.52 11.92
CA THR A 151 6.57 16.19 11.94
C THR A 151 6.20 15.54 13.25
N PHE A 152 4.98 15.82 13.73
CA PHE A 152 4.42 15.27 14.95
C PHE A 152 3.12 14.55 14.63
N LEU A 153 3.05 13.26 14.97
CA LEU A 153 1.83 12.49 14.80
C LEU A 153 0.98 12.58 16.05
N GLN A 154 -0.19 13.21 15.93
CA GLN A 154 -1.19 13.23 16.99
C GLN A 154 -2.07 12.00 16.89
N TYR A 155 -1.86 11.03 17.78
CA TYR A 155 -2.88 10.03 18.03
C TYR A 155 -3.85 10.55 19.09
N ALA A 156 -5.11 10.66 18.72
CA ALA A 156 -6.17 11.39 19.40
C ALA A 156 -6.59 10.86 20.81
N ILE A 157 -5.93 9.87 21.41
CA ILE A 157 -6.48 9.20 22.61
C ILE A 157 -5.60 9.26 23.85
N SER A 158 -4.39 9.76 23.83
CA SER A 158 -3.65 9.92 25.11
C SER A 158 -2.64 11.06 25.08
N ASN A 159 -2.64 11.82 26.16
CA ASN A 159 -1.57 12.75 26.54
C ASN A 159 -0.21 12.07 26.81
N LEU A 160 -0.05 10.80 26.46
CA LEU A 160 1.12 9.97 26.69
C LEU A 160 1.92 9.85 25.40
N LYS A 161 3.07 10.54 25.41
CA LYS A 161 4.19 10.43 24.47
C LYS A 161 3.76 10.26 23.01
N THR A 162 3.52 11.38 22.36
CA THR A 162 3.37 11.45 20.91
C THR A 162 4.53 10.70 20.25
N TYR A 163 4.19 9.70 19.46
CA TYR A 163 5.12 9.09 18.55
C TYR A 163 5.64 10.18 17.60
N ASN A 164 6.93 10.42 17.62
CA ASN A 164 7.55 11.40 16.74
C ASN A 164 8.40 10.63 15.70
N PRO A 165 8.13 10.82 14.41
CA PRO A 165 8.91 10.21 13.35
C PRO A 165 10.39 10.55 13.41
N THR A 166 11.15 9.90 12.55
CA THR A 166 12.61 10.12 12.38
C THR A 166 12.95 11.60 12.27
N ALA A 167 14.04 12.01 12.90
CA ALA A 167 14.54 13.38 12.82
C ALA A 167 14.86 13.76 11.37
N PRO A 168 14.65 15.02 10.94
CA PRO A 168 14.81 15.42 9.54
C PRO A 168 16.14 15.02 8.93
N GLU A 169 17.24 15.22 9.66
CA GLU A 169 18.58 14.88 9.21
C GLU A 169 18.83 13.38 8.99
N ALA A 170 18.01 12.50 9.60
CA ALA A 170 18.12 11.05 9.47
C ALA A 170 17.14 10.46 8.43
N VAL A 171 16.24 11.27 7.84
CA VAL A 171 15.22 10.78 6.89
C VAL A 171 15.85 10.19 5.64
N LEU A 172 16.72 10.94 4.95
CA LEU A 172 17.36 10.46 3.72
C LEU A 172 18.24 9.23 3.94
N PRO A 173 19.11 9.16 4.96
CA PRO A 173 19.84 7.94 5.29
C PRO A 173 18.92 6.75 5.54
N SER A 174 17.82 6.92 6.29
CA SER A 174 16.89 5.84 6.58
C SER A 174 16.12 5.35 5.34
N LEU A 175 15.78 6.24 4.39
CA LEU A 175 15.21 5.82 3.10
C LEU A 175 16.22 5.04 2.26
N ALA A 176 17.50 5.42 2.28
CA ALA A 176 18.56 4.68 1.61
C ALA A 176 18.73 3.27 2.19
N ASP A 177 18.54 3.08 3.50
CA ASP A 177 18.56 1.77 4.14
C ASP A 177 17.40 0.87 3.65
N ILE A 178 16.19 1.42 3.46
CA ILE A 178 15.08 0.67 2.84
C ILE A 178 15.47 0.20 1.44
N SER A 179 16.02 1.10 0.62
CA SER A 179 16.45 0.76 -0.75
C SER A 179 17.48 -0.36 -0.74
N ALA A 180 18.54 -0.23 0.06
CA ALA A 180 19.58 -1.25 0.18
C ALA A 180 19.00 -2.60 0.63
N TYR A 181 18.11 -2.61 1.62
CA TYR A 181 17.44 -3.81 2.07
C TYR A 181 16.63 -4.51 0.97
N LEU A 182 15.85 -3.75 0.20
CA LEU A 182 15.01 -4.29 -0.87
C LEU A 182 15.81 -4.87 -2.05
N TYR A 183 17.05 -4.41 -2.25
CA TYR A 183 17.93 -4.93 -3.30
C TYR A 183 18.84 -6.06 -2.82
N ASP A 184 19.39 -5.95 -1.61
CA ASP A 184 20.51 -6.76 -1.17
C ASP A 184 20.12 -7.87 -0.19
N SER A 185 18.90 -7.82 0.40
CA SER A 185 18.50 -8.85 1.36
C SER A 185 18.06 -10.13 0.64
N GLY A 186 18.40 -11.27 1.24
CA GLY A 186 17.89 -12.58 0.83
C GLY A 186 16.52 -12.94 1.42
N ASP A 187 15.83 -11.98 2.07
CA ASP A 187 14.51 -12.21 2.65
C ASP A 187 13.44 -12.41 1.58
N ASP A 188 12.43 -13.18 1.94
CA ASP A 188 11.25 -13.37 1.10
C ASP A 188 10.59 -12.01 0.76
N PRO A 189 10.18 -11.76 -0.51
CA PRO A 189 9.59 -10.50 -0.91
C PRO A 189 8.36 -10.08 -0.10
N LEU A 190 7.56 -11.01 0.44
CA LEU A 190 6.44 -10.66 1.33
C LEU A 190 6.94 -10.12 2.67
N ILE A 191 8.02 -10.66 3.19
CA ILE A 191 8.69 -10.16 4.40
C ILE A 191 9.34 -8.81 4.10
N GLN A 192 9.98 -8.67 2.93
CA GLN A 192 10.52 -7.39 2.47
C GLN A 192 9.43 -6.31 2.43
N ALA A 193 8.25 -6.63 1.87
CA ALA A 193 7.12 -5.70 1.82
C ALA A 193 6.66 -5.27 3.21
N ALA A 194 6.53 -6.23 4.14
CA ALA A 194 6.13 -5.96 5.51
C ALA A 194 7.12 -5.03 6.23
N LEU A 195 8.41 -5.35 6.16
CA LEU A 195 9.45 -4.60 6.87
C LEU A 195 9.70 -3.22 6.25
N ALA A 196 9.72 -3.13 4.93
CA ALA A 196 9.88 -1.85 4.22
C ALA A 196 8.71 -0.90 4.51
N HIS A 197 7.47 -1.41 4.50
CA HIS A 197 6.30 -0.60 4.85
C HIS A 197 6.36 -0.11 6.30
N TYR A 198 6.67 -0.99 7.27
CA TYR A 198 6.87 -0.60 8.65
C TYR A 198 7.91 0.52 8.78
N GLN A 199 9.08 0.29 8.17
CA GLN A 199 10.18 1.24 8.23
C GLN A 199 9.78 2.60 7.64
N PHE A 200 9.10 2.60 6.50
CA PHE A 200 8.62 3.81 5.84
C PHE A 200 7.65 4.60 6.72
N GLU A 201 6.70 3.91 7.38
CA GLU A 201 5.77 4.55 8.32
C GLU A 201 6.50 5.14 9.54
N MET A 202 7.58 4.50 10.01
CA MET A 202 8.39 5.01 11.11
C MET A 202 9.22 6.24 10.72
N ILE A 203 9.76 6.26 9.50
CA ILE A 203 10.53 7.40 8.95
C ILE A 203 9.63 8.61 8.71
N HIS A 204 8.46 8.38 8.12
CA HIS A 204 7.48 9.42 7.79
C HIS A 204 8.10 10.58 6.98
N PRO A 205 8.60 10.30 5.76
CA PRO A 205 9.53 11.19 5.07
C PRO A 205 8.91 12.47 4.51
N PHE A 206 7.60 12.59 4.45
CA PHE A 206 6.90 13.73 3.84
C PHE A 206 6.06 14.48 4.87
N GLU A 207 5.65 15.69 4.51
CA GLU A 207 4.69 16.45 5.35
C GLU A 207 3.28 15.84 5.30
N LYS A 208 2.92 15.19 4.19
CA LYS A 208 1.59 14.58 3.95
C LYS A 208 1.73 13.30 3.13
N TYR A 209 0.69 12.48 3.10
CA TYR A 209 0.55 11.29 2.24
C TYR A 209 1.54 10.16 2.53
N ASN A 210 2.18 10.15 3.70
CA ASN A 210 3.13 9.08 4.03
C ASN A 210 2.47 7.69 3.98
N GLY A 211 1.33 7.50 4.64
CA GLY A 211 0.60 6.23 4.61
C GLY A 211 0.20 5.81 3.18
N ILE A 212 -0.21 6.75 2.33
CA ILE A 212 -0.52 6.48 0.92
C ILE A 212 0.73 5.99 0.18
N VAL A 213 1.87 6.70 0.30
CA VAL A 213 3.13 6.30 -0.35
C VAL A 213 3.63 4.97 0.21
N GLY A 214 3.53 4.76 1.54
CA GLY A 214 3.90 3.50 2.19
C GLY A 214 3.07 2.31 1.68
N ARG A 215 1.78 2.49 1.40
CA ARG A 215 0.94 1.44 0.81
C ARG A 215 1.26 1.21 -0.68
N ILE A 216 1.59 2.25 -1.44
CA ILE A 216 2.10 2.09 -2.81
C ILE A 216 3.43 1.32 -2.81
N LEU A 217 4.33 1.57 -1.85
CA LEU A 217 5.56 0.81 -1.69
C LEU A 217 5.31 -0.69 -1.52
N ILE A 218 4.25 -1.10 -0.79
CA ILE A 218 3.87 -2.51 -0.70
C ILE A 218 3.64 -3.10 -2.10
N PHE A 219 2.85 -2.42 -2.94
CA PHE A 219 2.57 -2.88 -4.31
C PHE A 219 3.83 -2.95 -5.17
N MET A 220 4.74 -1.98 -5.07
CA MET A 220 6.01 -2.00 -5.78
C MET A 220 6.85 -3.25 -5.43
N VAL A 221 6.82 -3.69 -4.18
CA VAL A 221 7.51 -4.91 -3.76
C VAL A 221 6.77 -6.16 -4.21
N LEU A 222 5.43 -6.20 -4.10
CA LEU A 222 4.60 -7.33 -4.49
C LEU A 222 4.65 -7.63 -6.00
N GLN A 223 4.94 -6.64 -6.84
CA GLN A 223 5.17 -6.83 -8.27
C GLN A 223 6.32 -7.80 -8.57
N LYS A 224 7.28 -7.97 -7.64
CA LYS A 224 8.35 -8.97 -7.78
C LYS A 224 7.83 -10.41 -7.75
N ILE A 225 6.63 -10.65 -7.20
CA ILE A 225 6.06 -11.99 -6.99
C ILE A 225 4.88 -12.25 -7.92
N ALA A 226 4.02 -11.27 -8.10
CA ALA A 226 2.72 -11.41 -8.77
C ALA A 226 2.53 -10.41 -9.92
N ASP A 227 3.59 -9.74 -10.38
CA ASP A 227 3.58 -8.77 -11.47
C ASP A 227 2.30 -7.90 -11.47
N LYS A 228 1.61 -7.80 -12.59
CA LYS A 228 0.38 -7.00 -12.72
C LYS A 228 -0.80 -7.56 -11.94
N ALA A 229 -0.80 -8.85 -11.57
CA ALA A 229 -1.83 -9.43 -10.71
C ALA A 229 -1.85 -8.80 -9.30
N SER A 230 -0.72 -8.23 -8.85
CA SER A 230 -0.65 -7.45 -7.60
C SER A 230 -1.62 -6.27 -7.59
N LEU A 231 -1.88 -5.64 -8.75
CA LEU A 231 -2.87 -4.56 -8.91
C LEU A 231 -4.33 -5.04 -8.74
N GLY A 232 -4.55 -6.35 -8.78
CA GLY A 232 -5.83 -6.98 -8.45
C GLY A 232 -6.09 -7.15 -6.96
N LEU A 233 -5.13 -6.78 -6.09
CA LEU A 233 -5.30 -6.82 -4.64
C LEU A 233 -5.96 -5.53 -4.12
N CYS A 234 -6.68 -5.65 -3.01
CA CYS A 234 -7.16 -4.49 -2.25
C CYS A 234 -6.77 -4.66 -0.78
N LEU A 235 -5.53 -4.28 -0.44
CA LEU A 235 -5.00 -4.36 0.92
C LEU A 235 -5.62 -3.30 1.82
N SER A 236 -5.83 -2.11 1.28
CA SER A 236 -6.32 -0.96 2.04
C SER A 236 -7.74 -1.15 2.57
N GLU A 237 -8.56 -2.00 1.96
CA GLU A 237 -9.87 -2.35 2.51
C GLU A 237 -9.74 -3.01 3.88
N TYR A 238 -8.85 -4.01 4.01
CA TYR A 238 -8.60 -4.71 5.28
C TYR A 238 -7.97 -3.79 6.31
N LEU A 239 -7.01 -2.98 5.90
CA LEU A 239 -6.39 -1.98 6.76
C LEU A 239 -7.40 -0.96 7.27
N PHE A 240 -8.33 -0.53 6.43
CA PHE A 240 -9.38 0.42 6.80
C PHE A 240 -10.35 -0.16 7.83
N PHE A 241 -10.87 -1.36 7.60
CA PHE A 241 -11.81 -2.00 8.54
C PHE A 241 -11.14 -2.40 9.85
N ASN A 242 -9.84 -2.65 9.85
CA ASN A 242 -9.03 -2.97 11.03
C ASN A 242 -8.07 -1.84 11.44
N LYS A 243 -8.44 -0.59 11.14
CA LYS A 243 -7.58 0.58 11.28
C LYS A 243 -6.96 0.73 12.68
N ASN A 244 -7.72 0.49 13.73
CA ASN A 244 -7.23 0.58 15.10
C ASN A 244 -6.16 -0.48 15.39
N GLU A 245 -6.40 -1.73 14.97
CA GLU A 245 -5.43 -2.82 15.12
C GLU A 245 -4.15 -2.54 14.31
N TYR A 246 -4.29 -2.06 13.07
CA TYR A 246 -3.17 -1.69 12.23
C TYR A 246 -2.25 -0.68 12.90
N PHE A 247 -2.78 0.42 13.40
CA PHE A 247 -1.98 1.43 14.09
C PHE A 247 -1.45 0.96 15.44
N ASP A 248 -2.21 0.14 16.17
CA ASP A 248 -1.76 -0.41 17.45
C ASP A 248 -0.60 -1.39 17.26
N ILE A 249 -0.61 -2.21 16.22
CA ILE A 249 0.50 -3.12 15.92
C ILE A 249 1.73 -2.36 15.46
N LEU A 250 1.60 -1.37 14.56
CA LEU A 250 2.72 -0.49 14.18
C LEU A 250 3.39 0.12 15.42
N ARG A 251 2.58 0.73 16.28
CA ARG A 251 3.06 1.37 17.51
C ARG A 251 3.67 0.36 18.51
N SER A 252 3.00 -0.77 18.74
CA SER A 252 3.50 -1.79 19.66
C SER A 252 4.80 -2.43 19.19
N THR A 253 5.00 -2.58 17.89
CA THR A 253 6.25 -3.07 17.29
C THR A 253 7.41 -2.13 17.61
N GLN A 254 7.19 -0.83 17.56
CA GLN A 254 8.18 0.17 17.95
C GLN A 254 8.64 0.00 19.40
N TYR A 255 7.70 -0.25 20.33
CA TYR A 255 8.01 -0.36 21.77
C TYR A 255 8.52 -1.75 22.18
N SER A 256 7.97 -2.80 21.58
CA SER A 256 8.31 -4.19 21.94
C SER A 256 9.64 -4.66 21.35
N GLY A 257 10.11 -3.99 20.32
CA GLY A 257 11.34 -4.35 19.62
C GLY A 257 11.30 -5.65 18.83
N GLY A 258 10.11 -6.15 18.50
CA GLY A 258 9.93 -7.42 17.78
C GLY A 258 9.10 -7.31 16.52
N TYR A 259 9.71 -7.51 15.35
CA TYR A 259 9.02 -7.47 14.06
C TYR A 259 8.07 -8.67 13.82
N ILE A 260 8.25 -9.78 14.54
CA ILE A 260 7.53 -11.03 14.26
C ILE A 260 6.00 -10.84 14.28
N ARG A 261 5.48 -10.08 15.26
CA ARG A 261 4.05 -9.81 15.38
C ARG A 261 3.53 -8.99 14.21
N TRP A 262 4.30 -7.98 13.79
CA TRP A 262 3.99 -7.15 12.63
C TRP A 262 3.98 -7.98 11.34
N ILE A 263 5.03 -8.78 11.10
CA ILE A 263 5.12 -9.63 9.91
C ILE A 263 3.94 -10.61 9.84
N LYS A 264 3.60 -11.29 10.94
CA LYS A 264 2.46 -12.20 10.98
C LYS A 264 1.13 -11.49 10.69
N TYR A 265 0.92 -10.32 11.25
CA TYR A 265 -0.26 -9.49 10.96
C TYR A 265 -0.33 -9.15 9.47
N PHE A 266 0.79 -8.69 8.91
CA PHE A 266 0.88 -8.34 7.50
C PHE A 266 0.61 -9.53 6.58
N MET A 267 1.15 -10.72 6.91
CA MET A 267 0.87 -11.96 6.16
C MET A 267 -0.61 -12.33 6.18
N ARG A 268 -1.31 -12.16 7.31
CA ARG A 268 -2.76 -12.40 7.37
C ARG A 268 -3.53 -11.47 6.43
N ILE A 269 -3.17 -10.19 6.39
CA ILE A 269 -3.80 -9.22 5.48
C ILE A 269 -3.56 -9.60 4.01
N ILE A 270 -2.34 -9.97 3.63
CA ILE A 270 -2.02 -10.45 2.27
C ILE A 270 -2.87 -11.67 1.93
N ASN A 271 -2.96 -12.65 2.83
CA ASN A 271 -3.76 -13.85 2.63
C ASN A 271 -5.24 -13.54 2.38
N GLU A 272 -5.85 -12.74 3.24
CA GLU A 272 -7.26 -12.37 3.13
C GLU A 272 -7.52 -11.56 1.85
N ALA A 273 -6.66 -10.62 1.52
CA ALA A 273 -6.78 -9.83 0.29
C ALA A 273 -6.66 -10.72 -0.96
N ALA A 274 -5.67 -11.61 -1.01
CA ALA A 274 -5.48 -12.51 -2.15
C ALA A 274 -6.65 -13.49 -2.33
N GLN A 275 -7.13 -14.11 -1.26
CA GLN A 275 -8.31 -14.99 -1.30
C GLN A 275 -9.56 -14.26 -1.80
N THR A 276 -9.79 -13.04 -1.30
CA THR A 276 -10.91 -12.21 -1.73
C THR A 276 -10.78 -11.85 -3.21
N SER A 277 -9.59 -11.47 -3.66
CA SER A 277 -9.34 -11.12 -5.07
C SER A 277 -9.54 -12.30 -6.01
N VAL A 278 -9.11 -13.51 -5.62
CA VAL A 278 -9.39 -14.76 -6.35
C VAL A 278 -10.89 -15.00 -6.47
N ALA A 279 -11.63 -14.87 -5.38
CA ALA A 279 -13.09 -15.07 -5.39
C ALA A 279 -13.80 -14.01 -6.24
N LEU A 280 -13.39 -12.75 -6.14
CA LEU A 280 -13.95 -11.65 -6.92
C LEU A 280 -13.64 -11.80 -8.41
N LEU A 281 -12.44 -12.21 -8.79
CA LEU A 281 -12.08 -12.44 -10.19
C LEU A 281 -12.94 -13.53 -10.84
N LYS A 282 -13.14 -14.66 -10.14
CA LYS A 282 -14.03 -15.73 -10.59
C LYS A 282 -15.47 -15.25 -10.79
N ARG A 283 -16.01 -14.51 -9.83
CA ARG A 283 -17.38 -13.95 -9.93
C ARG A 283 -17.49 -12.91 -11.03
N TYR A 284 -16.47 -12.11 -11.24
CA TYR A 284 -16.40 -11.13 -12.33
C TYR A 284 -16.46 -11.82 -13.70
N GLU A 285 -15.69 -12.89 -13.89
CA GLU A 285 -15.72 -13.68 -15.13
C GLU A 285 -17.07 -14.35 -15.37
N GLU A 286 -17.67 -14.94 -14.33
CA GLU A 286 -19.02 -15.52 -14.42
C GLU A 286 -20.07 -14.47 -14.82
N MET A 287 -20.01 -13.29 -14.22
CA MET A 287 -20.90 -12.19 -14.55
C MET A 287 -20.75 -11.74 -16.02
N ILE A 288 -19.52 -11.64 -16.51
CA ILE A 288 -19.25 -11.31 -17.91
C ILE A 288 -19.85 -12.34 -18.83
N LYS A 289 -19.63 -13.65 -18.59
CA LYS A 289 -20.21 -14.75 -19.38
C LYS A 289 -21.75 -14.68 -19.43
N LEU A 290 -22.37 -14.52 -18.26
CA LEU A 290 -23.84 -14.40 -18.17
C LEU A 290 -24.38 -13.17 -18.93
N ASN A 291 -23.68 -12.05 -18.88
CA ASN A 291 -24.07 -10.85 -19.62
C ASN A 291 -23.89 -11.03 -21.12
N GLU A 292 -22.84 -11.70 -21.57
CA GLU A 292 -22.66 -12.06 -22.97
C GLU A 292 -23.77 -12.98 -23.50
N GLU A 293 -24.13 -14.03 -22.74
CA GLU A 293 -25.23 -14.92 -23.09
C GLU A 293 -26.56 -14.15 -23.24
N LYS A 294 -26.87 -13.25 -22.28
CA LYS A 294 -28.06 -12.40 -22.36
C LYS A 294 -28.04 -11.46 -23.56
N LEU A 295 -26.87 -10.88 -23.88
CA LEU A 295 -26.71 -10.05 -25.08
C LEU A 295 -26.89 -10.88 -26.35
N ARG A 296 -26.27 -12.06 -26.46
CA ARG A 296 -26.42 -12.95 -27.61
C ARG A 296 -27.86 -13.40 -27.84
N ALA A 297 -28.64 -13.54 -26.74
CA ALA A 297 -30.06 -13.91 -26.84
C ALA A 297 -30.95 -12.75 -27.30
N LYS A 298 -30.58 -11.49 -27.06
CA LYS A 298 -31.43 -10.32 -27.34
C LYS A 298 -31.03 -9.52 -28.57
N VAL A 299 -29.77 -9.64 -29.02
CA VAL A 299 -29.24 -8.83 -30.13
C VAL A 299 -29.13 -9.69 -31.38
N PRO A 300 -29.63 -9.21 -32.55
CA PRO A 300 -29.49 -9.93 -33.81
C PRO A 300 -28.01 -10.26 -34.13
N LYS A 301 -27.75 -11.42 -34.72
CA LYS A 301 -26.40 -11.86 -35.11
C LYS A 301 -25.88 -11.05 -36.32
N THR A 302 -25.75 -9.73 -36.18
CA THR A 302 -25.11 -8.91 -37.21
C THR A 302 -23.60 -8.89 -36.98
N ARG A 303 -22.84 -9.20 -38.03
CA ARG A 303 -21.38 -9.32 -38.01
C ARG A 303 -20.70 -8.01 -37.50
N SER A 304 -21.29 -6.86 -37.80
CA SER A 304 -20.80 -5.54 -37.39
C SER A 304 -20.92 -5.29 -35.88
N PHE A 305 -22.03 -5.68 -35.26
CA PHE A 305 -22.22 -5.47 -33.79
C PHE A 305 -21.24 -6.34 -33.00
N TRP A 306 -21.12 -7.60 -33.34
CA TRP A 306 -20.22 -8.50 -32.60
C TRP A 306 -18.75 -8.20 -32.87
N GLY A 307 -18.39 -7.67 -34.03
CA GLY A 307 -17.03 -7.19 -34.32
C GLY A 307 -16.64 -6.00 -33.43
N VAL A 308 -17.56 -5.05 -33.24
CA VAL A 308 -17.34 -3.90 -32.31
C VAL A 308 -17.30 -4.39 -30.85
N TYR A 309 -18.19 -5.30 -30.47
CA TYR A 309 -18.22 -5.83 -29.11
C TYR A 309 -16.94 -6.57 -28.74
N GLU A 310 -16.41 -7.43 -29.63
CA GLU A 310 -15.14 -8.15 -29.42
C GLU A 310 -13.93 -7.19 -29.43
N TYR A 311 -14.02 -6.08 -30.16
CA TYR A 311 -12.98 -5.04 -30.14
C TYR A 311 -12.95 -4.22 -28.82
N LEU A 312 -14.12 -4.06 -28.19
CA LEU A 312 -14.27 -3.28 -26.94
C LEU A 312 -14.00 -4.12 -25.66
N LYS A 313 -13.81 -5.43 -25.79
CA LYS A 313 -13.35 -6.33 -24.72
C LYS A 313 -11.86 -6.19 -24.46
#